data_86ed02bd799bb9d505f49f9378955b4d
#
_entry.id   86ed02bd799bb9d505f49f9378955b4d
#
_cell.length_a   1.000
_cell.length_b   1.000
_cell.length_c   1.000
_cell.angle_alpha   90.00
_cell.angle_beta   90.00
_cell.angle_gamma   90.00
#
_symmetry.space_group_name_H-M   'P 1'
#
loop_
_entity.id
_entity.type
_entity.pdbx_description
1 polymer ?
#
loop_
_entity_poly.entity_id
_entity_poly.type
_entity_poly.pdbx_seq_one_letter_code
_entity_poly.pdbx_strand_id
1 'polypeptide(L)'
;GSRGTLGFNYTSYFSALDVYEALGHEFAQAWLAAGRKRPSFPDLPFRRSVIDPFDLSARPVLPGIATLTIRRDPIEGHRMYLHHRDTKSVAAGGGMYHVIPAGVFQPAALAPAHQNNDFSLWRNVQREFCEEFLGNSEHDGNSIDPIAYDTDEPFASFERARQAGDFRVFACAMVLEPLTLTVELVTVAVIEAPVFDALFSGMVALNEEGAAVSTEAGRPTVGIPFTAAARERLRAEPLAPSARACIEMAWQHRHQLLGAPTTSAAATPAPCMTSSPPPRQ
;
A
#
# COMPACT_ATOMS: atom_id res chain seq x y z
N GLY A 1 1.88 -22.26 -10.54
CA GLY A 1 1.38 -20.96 -10.93
C GLY A 1 2.37 -20.28 -11.87
N SER A 2 1.90 -19.70 -12.96
CA SER A 2 2.73 -18.87 -13.83
C SER A 2 3.24 -17.69 -13.04
N ARG A 3 4.54 -17.41 -13.07
CA ARG A 3 5.10 -16.16 -12.53
C ARG A 3 4.65 -15.04 -13.47
N GLY A 4 3.63 -14.28 -13.05
CA GLY A 4 3.23 -13.08 -13.75
C GLY A 4 4.30 -12.00 -13.58
N THR A 5 4.58 -11.25 -14.64
CA THR A 5 5.42 -10.05 -14.58
C THR A 5 4.52 -8.82 -14.60
N LEU A 6 4.72 -7.90 -13.67
CA LEU A 6 4.09 -6.58 -13.71
C LEU A 6 5.03 -5.62 -14.47
N GLY A 7 4.50 -5.00 -15.52
CA GLY A 7 5.18 -3.95 -16.27
C GLY A 7 4.69 -2.58 -15.80
N PHE A 8 5.62 -1.66 -15.56
CA PHE A 8 5.29 -0.29 -15.19
C PHE A 8 5.88 0.69 -16.20
N ASN A 9 5.19 1.81 -16.35
CA ASN A 9 5.65 2.96 -17.14
C ASN A 9 5.39 4.23 -16.33
N TYR A 10 5.85 5.36 -16.79
CA TYR A 10 5.60 6.64 -16.12
C TYR A 10 4.27 7.25 -16.56
N THR A 11 3.56 7.83 -15.60
CA THR A 11 2.40 8.70 -15.80
C THR A 11 2.50 9.89 -14.85
N SER A 12 1.64 10.89 -15.01
CA SER A 12 1.57 11.98 -14.03
C SER A 12 0.44 11.71 -13.03
N TYR A 13 0.63 12.19 -11.81
CA TYR A 13 -0.38 12.14 -10.75
C TYR A 13 -1.72 12.70 -11.24
N PHE A 14 -1.71 13.90 -11.80
CA PHE A 14 -2.93 14.57 -12.25
C PHE A 14 -3.63 13.84 -13.40
N SER A 15 -2.88 13.25 -14.34
CA SER A 15 -3.49 12.48 -15.43
C SER A 15 -4.28 11.26 -14.93
N ALA A 16 -3.79 10.59 -13.88
CA ALA A 16 -4.51 9.48 -13.27
C ALA A 16 -5.69 9.98 -12.41
N LEU A 17 -5.46 11.04 -11.62
CA LEU A 17 -6.48 11.66 -10.78
C LEU A 17 -7.68 12.14 -11.60
N ASP A 18 -7.45 12.78 -12.74
CA ASP A 18 -8.53 13.25 -13.64
C ASP A 18 -9.47 12.11 -14.04
N VAL A 19 -8.93 10.91 -14.30
CA VAL A 19 -9.75 9.73 -14.63
C VAL A 19 -10.52 9.26 -13.40
N TYR A 20 -9.88 9.16 -12.25
CA TYR A 20 -10.49 8.66 -11.01
C TYR A 20 -11.61 9.58 -10.52
N GLU A 21 -11.34 10.88 -10.50
CA GLU A 21 -12.32 11.89 -10.09
C GLU A 21 -13.49 11.97 -11.07
N ALA A 22 -13.24 11.93 -12.38
CA ALA A 22 -14.29 11.94 -13.37
C ALA A 22 -15.25 10.75 -13.23
N LEU A 23 -14.71 9.54 -12.98
CA LEU A 23 -15.53 8.34 -12.77
C LEU A 23 -16.36 8.42 -11.49
N GLY A 24 -15.74 8.87 -10.39
CA GLY A 24 -16.41 9.05 -9.10
C GLY A 24 -17.51 10.11 -9.16
N HIS A 25 -17.20 11.25 -9.79
CA HIS A 25 -18.11 12.36 -9.95
C HIS A 25 -19.32 12.02 -10.84
N GLU A 26 -19.10 11.38 -11.99
CA GLU A 26 -20.15 10.88 -12.86
C GLU A 26 -21.13 9.99 -12.11
N PHE A 27 -20.60 9.01 -11.35
CA PHE A 27 -21.43 8.13 -10.55
C PHE A 27 -22.23 8.89 -9.49
N ALA A 28 -21.61 9.82 -8.77
CA ALA A 28 -22.26 10.61 -7.74
C ALA A 28 -23.40 11.45 -8.31
N GLN A 29 -23.19 12.10 -9.46
CA GLN A 29 -24.22 12.89 -10.15
C GLN A 29 -25.38 12.01 -10.61
N ALA A 30 -25.09 10.88 -11.25
CA ALA A 30 -26.12 9.95 -11.73
C ALA A 30 -26.94 9.37 -10.56
N TRP A 31 -26.28 9.07 -9.44
CA TRP A 31 -26.94 8.59 -8.22
C TRP A 31 -27.88 9.62 -7.61
N LEU A 32 -27.46 10.89 -7.56
CA LEU A 32 -28.29 12.00 -7.10
C LEU A 32 -29.49 12.22 -8.04
N ALA A 33 -29.27 12.23 -9.35
CA ALA A 33 -30.31 12.40 -10.36
C ALA A 33 -31.35 11.25 -10.31
N ALA A 34 -30.91 10.04 -9.99
CA ALA A 34 -31.79 8.90 -9.82
C ALA A 34 -32.51 8.86 -8.44
N GLY A 35 -32.48 9.95 -7.67
CA GLY A 35 -33.09 10.01 -6.35
C GLY A 35 -32.39 9.10 -5.32
N ARG A 36 -31.06 9.05 -5.37
CA ARG A 36 -30.19 8.22 -4.52
C ARG A 36 -30.38 6.71 -4.73
N LYS A 37 -30.80 6.31 -5.92
CA LYS A 37 -30.85 4.92 -6.34
C LYS A 37 -29.63 4.60 -7.19
N ARG A 38 -29.26 3.32 -7.25
CA ARG A 38 -28.18 2.85 -8.10
C ARG A 38 -28.43 3.25 -9.55
N PRO A 39 -27.55 4.05 -10.20
CA PRO A 39 -27.68 4.40 -11.59
C PRO A 39 -27.52 3.16 -12.48
N SER A 40 -28.13 3.18 -13.65
CA SER A 40 -27.92 2.16 -14.66
C SER A 40 -26.60 2.42 -15.42
N PHE A 41 -26.05 1.39 -16.04
CA PHE A 41 -24.81 1.55 -16.81
C PHE A 41 -24.94 2.53 -17.99
N PRO A 42 -26.06 2.61 -18.72
CA PRO A 42 -26.32 3.66 -19.70
C PRO A 42 -26.22 5.11 -19.17
N ASP A 43 -26.48 5.34 -17.88
CA ASP A 43 -26.42 6.67 -17.27
C ASP A 43 -24.99 7.14 -16.96
N LEU A 44 -23.99 6.30 -17.26
CA LEU A 44 -22.58 6.50 -16.94
C LEU A 44 -21.73 6.52 -18.22
N PRO A 45 -21.85 7.55 -19.08
CA PRO A 45 -21.21 7.59 -20.40
C PRO A 45 -19.68 7.54 -20.33
N PHE A 46 -19.04 8.22 -19.36
CA PHE A 46 -17.58 8.17 -19.24
C PHE A 46 -17.12 6.79 -18.78
N ARG A 47 -17.78 6.19 -17.79
CA ARG A 47 -17.50 4.80 -17.38
C ARG A 47 -17.67 3.81 -18.54
N ARG A 48 -18.65 4.01 -19.39
CA ARG A 48 -18.87 3.19 -20.59
C ARG A 48 -17.77 3.32 -21.63
N SER A 49 -17.05 4.44 -21.67
CA SER A 49 -15.89 4.61 -22.55
C SER A 49 -14.70 3.75 -22.12
N VAL A 50 -14.65 3.32 -20.86
CA VAL A 50 -13.69 2.32 -20.38
C VAL A 50 -14.20 0.94 -20.74
N ILE A 51 -13.81 0.43 -21.90
CA ILE A 51 -14.31 -0.84 -22.46
C ILE A 51 -13.93 -2.02 -21.57
N ASP A 52 -12.65 -2.12 -21.19
CA ASP A 52 -12.15 -3.11 -20.24
C ASP A 52 -11.46 -2.40 -19.07
N PRO A 53 -12.04 -2.42 -17.86
CA PRO A 53 -11.43 -1.81 -16.69
C PRO A 53 -10.11 -2.46 -16.27
N PHE A 54 -9.86 -3.71 -16.70
CA PHE A 54 -8.62 -4.44 -16.40
C PHE A 54 -7.53 -4.23 -17.46
N ASP A 55 -7.83 -3.60 -18.59
CA ASP A 55 -6.80 -3.10 -19.50
C ASP A 55 -6.20 -1.80 -18.93
N LEU A 56 -5.16 -1.97 -18.12
CA LEU A 56 -4.48 -0.86 -17.47
C LEU A 56 -3.63 -0.02 -18.41
N SER A 57 -3.40 -0.49 -19.65
CA SER A 57 -2.67 0.26 -20.68
C SER A 57 -3.53 1.27 -21.43
N ALA A 58 -4.85 1.11 -21.37
CA ALA A 58 -5.82 1.95 -22.10
C ALA A 58 -6.11 3.31 -21.43
N ARG A 59 -5.58 3.54 -20.22
CA ARG A 59 -5.78 4.80 -19.47
C ARG A 59 -4.59 5.10 -18.56
N PRO A 60 -4.39 6.36 -18.12
CA PRO A 60 -3.47 6.66 -17.04
C PRO A 60 -3.87 5.92 -15.75
N VAL A 61 -2.91 5.18 -15.18
CA VAL A 61 -3.08 4.44 -13.93
C VAL A 61 -1.90 4.74 -13.04
N LEU A 62 -2.18 5.22 -11.84
CA LEU A 62 -1.22 5.42 -10.78
C LEU A 62 -1.55 4.42 -9.67
N PRO A 63 -0.80 3.32 -9.54
CA PRO A 63 -1.13 2.31 -8.55
C PRO A 63 -0.79 2.78 -7.14
N GLY A 64 -1.70 2.53 -6.21
CA GLY A 64 -1.41 2.55 -4.79
C GLY A 64 -0.75 1.25 -4.34
N ILE A 65 -0.05 1.29 -3.21
CA ILE A 65 0.48 0.12 -2.51
C ILE A 65 -0.14 0.11 -1.12
N ALA A 66 -1.03 -0.83 -0.88
CA ALA A 66 -1.64 -1.03 0.42
C ALA A 66 -0.97 -2.22 1.12
N THR A 67 -0.29 -1.97 2.23
CA THR A 67 0.51 -2.97 2.94
C THR A 67 -0.07 -3.26 4.32
N LEU A 68 -0.57 -4.47 4.53
CA LEU A 68 -0.92 -4.91 5.88
C LEU A 68 0.34 -5.36 6.61
N THR A 69 0.70 -4.65 7.66
CA THR A 69 1.82 -5.03 8.51
C THR A 69 1.40 -6.03 9.57
N ILE A 70 2.13 -7.15 9.65
CA ILE A 70 1.95 -8.19 10.67
C ILE A 70 3.25 -8.37 11.44
N ARG A 71 3.22 -8.05 12.73
CA ARG A 71 4.26 -8.45 13.70
C ARG A 71 4.06 -9.92 14.00
N ARG A 72 5.00 -10.75 13.54
CA ARG A 72 4.92 -12.19 13.70
C ARG A 72 5.51 -12.61 15.04
N ASP A 73 4.65 -13.10 15.91
CA ASP A 73 5.05 -13.66 17.21
C ASP A 73 4.36 -15.00 17.43
N PRO A 74 5.08 -16.11 17.29
CA PRO A 74 4.50 -17.44 17.48
C PRO A 74 4.22 -17.79 18.95
N ILE A 75 4.74 -17.02 19.91
CA ILE A 75 4.59 -17.27 21.35
C ILE A 75 3.43 -16.44 21.91
N GLU A 76 3.46 -15.12 21.70
CA GLU A 76 2.47 -14.17 22.25
C GLU A 76 1.27 -13.92 21.33
N GLY A 77 1.35 -14.44 20.10
CA GLY A 77 0.35 -14.24 19.05
C GLY A 77 0.67 -13.09 18.11
N HIS A 78 0.27 -13.26 16.85
CA HIS A 78 0.52 -12.30 15.79
C HIS A 78 -0.35 -11.07 15.96
N ARG A 79 0.17 -9.89 15.55
CA ARG A 79 -0.55 -8.62 15.59
C ARG A 79 -0.49 -7.95 14.23
N MET A 80 -1.57 -7.29 13.83
CA MET A 80 -1.66 -6.47 12.61
C MET A 80 -1.86 -5.01 12.98
N TYR A 81 -1.48 -4.13 12.07
CA TYR A 81 -1.51 -2.69 12.29
C TYR A 81 -2.44 -2.03 11.27
N LEU A 82 -3.30 -1.15 11.78
CA LEU A 82 -4.20 -0.30 11.00
C LEU A 82 -4.09 1.12 11.52
N HIS A 83 -4.49 2.09 10.70
CA HIS A 83 -4.70 3.45 11.15
C HIS A 83 -6.12 3.92 10.77
N HIS A 84 -6.63 4.87 11.53
CA HIS A 84 -7.87 5.57 11.23
C HIS A 84 -7.50 6.89 10.55
N ARG A 85 -7.85 7.02 9.27
CA ARG A 85 -7.49 8.20 8.46
C ARG A 85 -8.27 9.43 8.91
N ASP A 86 -7.58 10.54 9.12
CA ASP A 86 -8.23 11.82 9.45
C ASP A 86 -8.99 12.35 8.23
N THR A 87 -10.25 12.74 8.43
CA THR A 87 -11.10 13.32 7.38
C THR A 87 -10.59 14.65 6.80
N LYS A 88 -9.69 15.34 7.51
CA LYS A 88 -9.17 16.65 7.12
C LYS A 88 -7.81 16.58 6.42
N SER A 89 -7.05 15.53 6.67
CA SER A 89 -5.65 15.45 6.23
C SER A 89 -5.46 14.63 4.95
N VAL A 90 -6.47 13.84 4.53
CA VAL A 90 -6.32 12.94 3.38
C VAL A 90 -7.28 13.26 2.25
N ALA A 91 -6.80 13.11 1.01
CA ALA A 91 -7.59 13.34 -0.20
C ALA A 91 -8.70 12.28 -0.40
N ALA A 92 -8.48 11.05 0.06
CA ALA A 92 -9.43 9.95 -0.09
C ALA A 92 -9.50 9.07 1.16
N GLY A 93 -10.67 8.44 1.41
CA GLY A 93 -10.86 7.48 2.50
C GLY A 93 -10.82 8.08 3.91
N GLY A 94 -10.99 9.40 4.07
CA GLY A 94 -11.08 10.03 5.38
C GLY A 94 -12.21 9.46 6.24
N GLY A 95 -11.95 9.24 7.52
CA GLY A 95 -12.88 8.60 8.46
C GLY A 95 -12.97 7.07 8.34
N MET A 96 -12.13 6.44 7.50
CA MET A 96 -12.06 5.00 7.34
C MET A 96 -10.81 4.42 8.00
N TYR A 97 -10.89 3.14 8.37
CA TYR A 97 -9.71 2.38 8.74
C TYR A 97 -8.97 1.92 7.49
N HIS A 98 -7.65 2.08 7.50
CA HIS A 98 -6.78 1.64 6.43
C HIS A 98 -5.66 0.74 6.99
N VAL A 99 -5.05 -0.07 6.11
CA VAL A 99 -3.79 -0.75 6.43
C VAL A 99 -2.67 0.27 6.48
N ILE A 100 -1.61 -0.05 7.17
CA ILE A 100 -0.41 0.78 7.31
C ILE A 100 0.83 -0.11 7.06
N PRO A 101 1.78 0.34 6.20
CA PRO A 101 1.75 1.58 5.44
C PRO A 101 0.93 1.48 4.14
N ALA A 102 0.53 2.61 3.61
CA ALA A 102 -0.16 2.69 2.34
C ALA A 102 0.11 4.02 1.64
N GLY A 103 0.57 3.97 0.41
CA GLY A 103 0.89 5.15 -0.37
C GLY A 103 0.84 4.92 -1.87
N VAL A 104 1.16 5.93 -2.62
CA VAL A 104 1.20 5.89 -4.08
C VAL A 104 2.57 5.39 -4.55
N PHE A 105 2.59 4.53 -5.57
CA PHE A 105 3.85 4.14 -6.20
C PHE A 105 4.41 5.29 -7.03
N GLN A 106 5.22 6.12 -6.40
CA GLN A 106 5.84 7.30 -6.98
C GLN A 106 7.27 7.48 -6.47
N PRO A 107 8.15 8.21 -7.19
CA PRO A 107 9.47 8.56 -6.69
C PRO A 107 9.34 9.65 -5.60
N ALA A 108 10.37 9.77 -4.75
CA ALA A 108 10.47 10.83 -3.76
C ALA A 108 10.56 12.24 -4.39
N ALA A 109 11.07 12.33 -5.63
CA ALA A 109 11.12 13.59 -6.37
C ALA A 109 11.04 13.38 -7.88
N LEU A 110 10.69 14.43 -8.63
CA LEU A 110 10.51 14.35 -10.08
C LEU A 110 11.83 14.37 -10.87
N ALA A 111 12.97 14.68 -10.23
CA ALA A 111 14.27 14.67 -10.90
C ALA A 111 14.61 13.25 -11.40
N PRO A 112 15.24 13.11 -12.60
CA PRO A 112 15.54 11.79 -13.19
C PRO A 112 16.37 10.88 -12.28
N ALA A 113 17.26 11.44 -11.45
CA ALA A 113 18.04 10.67 -10.49
C ALA A 113 17.16 9.97 -9.45
N HIS A 114 16.15 10.67 -8.90
CA HIS A 114 15.18 10.11 -7.97
C HIS A 114 14.27 9.09 -8.66
N GLN A 115 13.77 9.41 -9.86
CA GLN A 115 12.93 8.47 -10.62
C GLN A 115 13.64 7.14 -10.84
N ASN A 116 14.90 7.15 -11.26
CA ASN A 116 15.67 5.93 -11.45
C ASN A 116 15.98 5.20 -10.14
N ASN A 117 16.30 5.95 -9.08
CA ASN A 117 16.60 5.40 -7.76
C ASN A 117 15.35 4.73 -7.14
N ASP A 118 14.19 5.35 -7.28
CA ASP A 118 12.98 4.98 -6.56
C ASP A 118 12.04 4.06 -7.36
N PHE A 119 12.43 3.66 -8.59
CA PHE A 119 11.65 2.72 -9.40
C PHE A 119 11.72 1.30 -8.84
N SER A 120 11.22 1.15 -7.63
CA SER A 120 11.21 -0.09 -6.86
C SER A 120 10.03 -0.10 -5.89
N LEU A 121 9.17 -1.11 -5.99
CA LEU A 121 8.07 -1.31 -5.04
C LEU A 121 8.57 -1.43 -3.60
N TRP A 122 9.71 -2.10 -3.40
CA TRP A 122 10.31 -2.24 -2.08
C TRP A 122 10.76 -0.90 -1.49
N ARG A 123 11.45 -0.07 -2.29
CA ARG A 123 11.88 1.27 -1.84
C ARG A 123 10.69 2.18 -1.53
N ASN A 124 9.61 2.08 -2.30
CA ASN A 124 8.37 2.78 -1.97
C ASN A 124 7.82 2.31 -0.61
N VAL A 125 7.69 1.01 -0.41
CA VAL A 125 7.23 0.45 0.88
C VAL A 125 8.11 0.91 2.04
N GLN A 126 9.44 0.99 1.86
CA GLN A 126 10.35 1.50 2.89
C GLN A 126 10.06 2.96 3.24
N ARG A 127 9.83 3.84 2.25
CA ARG A 127 9.49 5.25 2.51
C ARG A 127 8.18 5.36 3.30
N GLU A 128 7.14 4.67 2.86
CA GLU A 128 5.86 4.68 3.57
C GLU A 128 6.00 4.17 5.01
N PHE A 129 6.87 3.17 5.28
CA PHE A 129 7.18 2.77 6.66
C PHE A 129 7.84 3.89 7.48
N CYS A 130 8.74 4.67 6.87
CA CYS A 130 9.36 5.80 7.55
C CYS A 130 8.36 6.90 7.86
N GLU A 131 7.47 7.19 6.95
CA GLU A 131 6.48 8.25 7.07
C GLU A 131 5.39 7.86 8.06
N GLU A 132 4.78 6.69 7.88
CA GLU A 132 3.61 6.32 8.64
C GLU A 132 3.91 5.66 10.00
N PHE A 133 4.99 4.89 10.14
CA PHE A 133 5.35 4.26 11.42
C PHE A 133 6.29 5.11 12.27
N LEU A 134 7.26 5.79 11.65
CA LEU A 134 8.27 6.56 12.37
C LEU A 134 7.93 8.06 12.43
N GLY A 135 6.90 8.50 11.68
CA GLY A 135 6.46 9.90 11.67
C GLY A 135 7.46 10.84 11.02
N ASN A 136 8.31 10.31 10.13
CA ASN A 136 9.19 11.15 9.34
C ASN A 136 8.34 11.98 8.36
N SER A 137 8.77 13.21 8.09
CA SER A 137 8.11 14.02 7.07
C SER A 137 8.17 13.31 5.72
N GLU A 138 7.11 13.43 4.93
CA GLU A 138 7.09 12.96 3.55
C GLU A 138 8.34 13.48 2.82
N HIS A 139 8.97 12.63 2.03
CA HIS A 139 10.09 13.04 1.19
C HIS A 139 9.53 13.92 0.06
N ASP A 140 9.41 15.22 0.33
CA ASP A 140 8.71 16.21 -0.47
C ASP A 140 9.47 16.66 -1.74
N GLY A 141 10.52 15.92 -2.11
CA GLY A 141 11.31 16.21 -3.30
C GLY A 141 12.24 17.43 -3.18
N ASN A 142 12.38 18.01 -1.99
CA ASN A 142 13.28 19.14 -1.74
C ASN A 142 14.74 18.70 -1.57
N SER A 143 15.01 17.40 -1.38
CA SER A 143 16.37 16.88 -1.37
C SER A 143 16.97 16.91 -2.78
N ILE A 144 18.19 17.44 -2.89
CA ILE A 144 18.95 17.44 -4.15
C ILE A 144 19.42 16.03 -4.49
N ASP A 145 19.81 15.25 -3.48
CA ASP A 145 20.38 13.92 -3.63
C ASP A 145 19.31 12.84 -3.36
N PRO A 146 19.28 11.78 -4.19
CA PRO A 146 18.43 10.60 -3.93
C PRO A 146 18.79 9.92 -2.61
N ILE A 147 17.80 9.28 -1.99
CA ILE A 147 17.99 8.48 -0.78
C ILE A 147 18.99 7.36 -1.03
N ALA A 148 19.99 7.23 -0.18
CA ALA A 148 20.98 6.14 -0.23
C ALA A 148 20.45 4.94 0.59
N TYR A 149 19.50 4.19 0.05
CA TYR A 149 18.79 3.10 0.74
C TYR A 149 19.69 2.02 1.37
N ASP A 150 20.91 1.87 0.87
CA ASP A 150 21.86 0.88 1.38
C ASP A 150 22.65 1.38 2.60
N THR A 151 22.66 2.70 2.84
CA THR A 151 23.47 3.33 3.90
C THR A 151 22.70 4.21 4.84
N ASP A 152 21.63 4.85 4.37
CA ASP A 152 20.86 5.78 5.18
C ASP A 152 19.90 5.01 6.11
N GLU A 153 19.89 5.39 7.38
CA GLU A 153 18.92 4.83 8.32
C GLU A 153 17.56 5.58 8.21
N PRO A 154 16.44 4.88 8.36
CA PRO A 154 16.27 3.47 8.73
C PRO A 154 16.29 2.49 7.56
N PHE A 155 16.44 2.94 6.31
CA PHE A 155 16.36 2.12 5.09
C PHE A 155 17.37 0.97 5.09
N ALA A 156 18.62 1.26 5.48
CA ALA A 156 19.67 0.23 5.59
C ALA A 156 19.29 -0.85 6.61
N SER A 157 18.63 -0.49 7.71
CA SER A 157 18.12 -1.46 8.70
C SER A 157 16.98 -2.31 8.14
N PHE A 158 16.05 -1.73 7.38
CA PHE A 158 14.99 -2.49 6.70
C PHE A 158 15.58 -3.47 5.70
N GLU A 159 16.58 -3.07 4.93
CA GLU A 159 17.23 -3.92 3.94
C GLU A 159 17.99 -5.08 4.62
N ARG A 160 18.72 -4.82 5.70
CA ARG A 160 19.35 -5.88 6.50
C ARG A 160 18.36 -6.91 7.02
N ALA A 161 17.24 -6.46 7.58
CA ALA A 161 16.17 -7.32 8.06
C ALA A 161 15.54 -8.15 6.94
N ARG A 162 15.36 -7.53 5.76
CA ARG A 162 14.84 -8.23 4.56
C ARG A 162 15.81 -9.32 4.08
N GLN A 163 17.10 -9.02 4.02
CA GLN A 163 18.14 -9.98 3.61
C GLN A 163 18.26 -11.14 4.60
N ALA A 164 18.07 -10.88 5.89
CA ALA A 164 18.01 -11.92 6.93
C ALA A 164 16.75 -12.79 6.84
N GLY A 165 15.72 -12.35 6.10
CA GLY A 165 14.42 -13.03 6.01
C GLY A 165 13.47 -12.71 7.16
N ASP A 166 13.85 -11.79 8.04
CA ASP A 166 13.07 -11.38 9.21
C ASP A 166 12.04 -10.29 8.87
N PHE A 167 12.21 -9.63 7.74
CA PHE A 167 11.27 -8.69 7.15
C PHE A 167 10.90 -9.17 5.73
N ARG A 168 9.71 -9.71 5.56
CA ARG A 168 9.24 -10.28 4.30
C ARG A 168 8.03 -9.50 3.80
N VAL A 169 8.04 -9.12 2.51
CA VAL A 169 6.90 -8.48 1.85
C VAL A 169 6.38 -9.39 0.75
N PHE A 170 5.09 -9.63 0.77
CA PHE A 170 4.39 -10.49 -0.17
C PHE A 170 3.39 -9.65 -0.98
N ALA A 171 3.51 -9.66 -2.30
CA ALA A 171 2.47 -9.17 -3.18
C ALA A 171 1.37 -10.25 -3.32
N CYS A 172 0.18 -9.96 -2.84
CA CYS A 172 -0.91 -10.92 -2.80
C CYS A 172 -1.86 -10.78 -3.98
N ALA A 173 -2.17 -9.55 -4.40
CA ALA A 173 -3.07 -9.27 -5.49
C ALA A 173 -2.88 -7.84 -6.02
N MET A 174 -3.38 -7.61 -7.22
CA MET A 174 -3.70 -6.30 -7.72
C MET A 174 -5.23 -6.20 -7.75
N VAL A 175 -5.78 -5.18 -7.11
CA VAL A 175 -7.23 -4.97 -7.02
C VAL A 175 -7.63 -3.67 -7.67
N LEU A 176 -8.86 -3.63 -8.16
CA LEU A 176 -9.45 -2.48 -8.80
C LEU A 176 -10.62 -1.99 -7.93
N GLU A 177 -10.57 -0.75 -7.49
CA GLU A 177 -11.68 -0.12 -6.80
C GLU A 177 -12.81 0.16 -7.81
N PRO A 178 -14.04 -0.36 -7.60
CA PRO A 178 -15.05 -0.35 -8.65
C PRO A 178 -15.67 1.03 -8.91
N LEU A 179 -15.58 2.00 -8.01
CA LEU A 179 -16.16 3.32 -8.18
C LEU A 179 -15.28 4.23 -9.05
N THR A 180 -14.01 4.31 -8.75
CA THR A 180 -13.05 5.23 -9.39
C THR A 180 -12.13 4.52 -10.37
N LEU A 181 -12.07 3.19 -10.36
CA LEU A 181 -11.12 2.34 -11.07
C LEU A 181 -9.65 2.59 -10.66
N THR A 182 -9.44 3.06 -9.43
CA THR A 182 -8.12 3.12 -8.81
C THR A 182 -7.56 1.71 -8.66
N VAL A 183 -6.28 1.57 -8.92
CA VAL A 183 -5.57 0.28 -8.83
C VAL A 183 -4.73 0.26 -7.56
N GLU A 184 -4.84 -0.82 -6.80
CA GLU A 184 -4.09 -1.02 -5.57
C GLU A 184 -3.32 -2.35 -5.62
N LEU A 185 -2.03 -2.29 -5.35
CA LEU A 185 -1.22 -3.48 -5.09
C LEU A 185 -1.40 -3.87 -3.62
N VAL A 186 -2.12 -4.97 -3.40
CA VAL A 186 -2.36 -5.54 -2.07
C VAL A 186 -1.13 -6.30 -1.64
N THR A 187 -0.48 -5.85 -0.59
CA THR A 187 0.73 -6.45 -0.04
C THR A 187 0.57 -6.78 1.45
N VAL A 188 1.39 -7.71 1.92
CA VAL A 188 1.48 -8.08 3.34
C VAL A 188 2.95 -8.06 3.74
N ALA A 189 3.29 -7.25 4.73
CA ALA A 189 4.58 -7.25 5.37
C ALA A 189 4.52 -8.13 6.63
N VAL A 190 5.38 -9.13 6.70
CA VAL A 190 5.53 -10.01 7.87
C VAL A 190 6.89 -9.79 8.47
N ILE A 191 6.92 -9.28 9.69
CA ILE A 191 8.14 -8.88 10.39
C ILE A 191 8.21 -9.69 11.70
N GLU A 192 9.35 -10.34 11.93
CA GLU A 192 9.58 -11.09 13.17
C GLU A 192 9.53 -10.15 14.38
N ALA A 193 8.88 -10.57 15.46
CA ALA A 193 8.59 -9.70 16.61
C ALA A 193 9.82 -8.96 17.16
N PRO A 194 10.98 -9.59 17.41
CA PRO A 194 12.15 -8.88 17.91
C PRO A 194 12.66 -7.80 16.92
N VAL A 195 12.56 -8.08 15.63
CA VAL A 195 13.01 -7.16 14.57
C VAL A 195 12.01 -5.99 14.44
N PHE A 196 10.70 -6.28 14.46
CA PHE A 196 9.67 -5.25 14.48
C PHE A 196 9.86 -4.29 15.65
N ASP A 197 10.03 -4.84 16.86
CA ASP A 197 10.17 -4.05 18.08
C ASP A 197 11.44 -3.18 18.06
N ALA A 198 12.52 -3.65 17.44
CA ALA A 198 13.76 -2.88 17.27
C ALA A 198 13.61 -1.78 16.21
N LEU A 199 13.08 -2.11 15.02
CA LEU A 199 12.94 -1.18 13.90
C LEU A 199 11.94 -0.04 14.21
N PHE A 200 10.86 -0.36 14.93
CA PHE A 200 9.77 0.56 15.23
C PHE A 200 9.67 0.93 16.70
N SER A 201 10.80 0.91 17.42
CA SER A 201 10.87 1.36 18.82
C SER A 201 10.42 2.82 19.00
N GLY A 202 10.59 3.65 17.96
CA GLY A 202 10.12 5.03 17.89
C GLY A 202 8.76 5.20 17.23
N MET A 203 7.96 4.12 17.09
CA MET A 203 6.67 4.16 16.43
C MET A 203 5.75 5.24 16.99
N VAL A 204 5.22 6.07 16.10
CA VAL A 204 4.30 7.15 16.45
C VAL A 204 2.86 6.66 16.55
N ALA A 205 2.12 7.24 17.49
CA ALA A 205 0.70 6.94 17.66
C ALA A 205 -0.19 7.76 16.69
N LEU A 206 0.34 8.85 16.19
CA LEU A 206 -0.33 9.79 15.30
C LEU A 206 0.70 10.25 14.26
N ASN A 207 0.34 10.18 12.99
CA ASN A 207 1.08 10.78 11.89
C ASN A 207 0.22 11.83 11.18
N GLU A 208 0.71 12.41 10.08
CA GLU A 208 0.00 13.46 9.35
C GLU A 208 -1.32 12.97 8.73
N GLU A 209 -1.44 11.67 8.43
CA GLU A 209 -2.63 11.07 7.80
C GLU A 209 -3.67 10.54 8.78
N GLY A 210 -3.30 10.21 10.02
CA GLY A 210 -4.25 9.64 10.97
C GLY A 210 -3.62 9.04 12.22
N ALA A 211 -4.42 8.29 12.96
CA ALA A 211 -4.05 7.67 14.24
C ALA A 211 -3.92 6.15 14.13
N ALA A 212 -2.84 5.60 14.65
CA ALA A 212 -2.67 4.16 14.78
C ALA A 212 -3.76 3.55 15.68
N VAL A 213 -4.30 2.40 15.26
CA VAL A 213 -5.41 1.74 15.95
C VAL A 213 -4.90 0.56 16.77
N SER A 214 -5.30 0.51 18.04
CA SER A 214 -5.04 -0.60 18.93
C SER A 214 -6.30 -1.04 19.65
N THR A 215 -6.36 -2.31 20.05
CA THR A 215 -7.41 -2.82 20.93
C THR A 215 -7.17 -2.50 22.39
N GLU A 216 -5.97 -2.03 22.76
CA GLU A 216 -5.63 -1.65 24.13
C GLU A 216 -5.72 -0.14 24.29
N ALA A 217 -6.68 0.34 25.06
CA ALA A 217 -6.84 1.76 25.35
C ALA A 217 -5.53 2.37 25.91
N GLY A 218 -5.08 3.45 25.29
CA GLY A 218 -3.84 4.15 25.67
C GLY A 218 -2.53 3.51 25.15
N ARG A 219 -2.60 2.45 24.31
CA ARG A 219 -1.45 1.82 23.68
C ARG A 219 -1.66 1.63 22.17
N PRO A 220 -1.73 2.68 21.38
CA PRO A 220 -2.02 2.60 19.96
C PRO A 220 -0.95 1.80 19.16
N THR A 221 0.26 1.71 19.68
CA THR A 221 1.37 0.99 19.05
C THR A 221 1.36 -0.53 19.25
N VAL A 222 0.45 -1.06 20.08
CA VAL A 222 0.38 -2.50 20.35
C VAL A 222 -0.18 -3.31 19.19
N GLY A 223 -0.99 -2.69 18.33
CA GLY A 223 -1.64 -3.34 17.20
C GLY A 223 -2.85 -4.19 17.60
N ILE A 224 -3.51 -4.76 16.59
CA ILE A 224 -4.71 -5.58 16.71
C ILE A 224 -4.32 -7.06 16.61
N PRO A 225 -4.80 -7.98 17.48
CA PRO A 225 -4.53 -9.39 17.33
C PRO A 225 -4.97 -9.93 15.96
N PHE A 226 -4.08 -10.61 15.25
CA PHE A 226 -4.39 -11.20 13.95
C PHE A 226 -5.12 -12.54 14.14
N THR A 227 -6.41 -12.47 14.45
CA THR A 227 -7.29 -13.61 14.77
C THR A 227 -8.59 -13.57 13.97
N ALA A 228 -9.28 -14.73 13.89
CA ALA A 228 -10.59 -14.80 13.25
C ALA A 228 -11.61 -13.85 13.91
N ALA A 229 -11.59 -13.74 15.23
CA ALA A 229 -12.50 -12.87 15.97
C ALA A 229 -12.23 -11.38 15.70
N ALA A 230 -10.97 -10.96 15.63
CA ALA A 230 -10.62 -9.58 15.28
C ALA A 230 -11.00 -9.24 13.84
N ARG A 231 -10.73 -10.16 12.90
CA ARG A 231 -11.14 -10.01 11.49
C ARG A 231 -12.65 -9.85 11.36
N GLU A 232 -13.43 -10.65 12.08
CA GLU A 232 -14.90 -10.56 12.03
C GLU A 232 -15.42 -9.23 12.59
N ARG A 233 -14.84 -8.72 13.68
CA ARG A 233 -15.16 -7.38 14.19
C ARG A 233 -14.85 -6.28 13.18
N LEU A 234 -13.67 -6.34 12.54
CA LEU A 234 -13.27 -5.36 11.54
C LEU A 234 -14.16 -5.32 10.29
N ARG A 235 -14.88 -6.42 9.97
CA ARG A 235 -15.86 -6.42 8.88
C ARG A 235 -17.03 -5.45 9.09
N ALA A 236 -17.35 -5.14 10.33
CA ALA A 236 -18.39 -4.18 10.69
C ALA A 236 -17.90 -2.72 10.69
N GLU A 237 -16.58 -2.51 10.65
CA GLU A 237 -15.98 -1.18 10.65
C GLU A 237 -15.92 -0.58 9.23
N PRO A 238 -15.85 0.75 9.11
CA PRO A 238 -15.67 1.45 7.84
C PRO A 238 -14.24 1.26 7.32
N LEU A 239 -13.94 0.09 6.78
CA LEU A 239 -12.65 -0.22 6.16
C LEU A 239 -12.59 0.33 4.73
N ALA A 240 -11.46 0.93 4.37
CA ALA A 240 -11.13 1.22 2.97
C ALA A 240 -11.15 -0.09 2.15
N PRO A 241 -11.59 -0.07 0.88
CA PRO A 241 -11.69 -1.27 0.05
C PRO A 241 -10.40 -2.08 -0.04
N SER A 242 -9.26 -1.40 -0.24
CA SER A 242 -7.92 -2.03 -0.27
C SER A 242 -7.53 -2.62 1.08
N ALA A 243 -7.84 -1.94 2.20
CA ALA A 243 -7.60 -2.47 3.54
C ALA A 243 -8.38 -3.77 3.80
N ARG A 244 -9.65 -3.80 3.38
CA ARG A 244 -10.46 -5.01 3.45
C ARG A 244 -9.84 -6.13 2.63
N ALA A 245 -9.40 -5.84 1.40
CA ALA A 245 -8.74 -6.82 0.54
C ALA A 245 -7.45 -7.35 1.19
N CYS A 246 -6.61 -6.48 1.76
CA CYS A 246 -5.38 -6.86 2.47
C CYS A 246 -5.66 -7.84 3.61
N ILE A 247 -6.62 -7.51 4.48
CA ILE A 247 -6.96 -8.33 5.65
C ILE A 247 -7.50 -9.70 5.21
N GLU A 248 -8.41 -9.73 4.21
CA GLU A 248 -8.99 -10.98 3.73
C GLU A 248 -7.94 -11.86 3.03
N MET A 249 -7.10 -11.30 2.18
CA MET A 249 -6.02 -12.02 1.50
C MET A 249 -4.98 -12.55 2.50
N ALA A 250 -4.57 -11.70 3.47
CA ALA A 250 -3.65 -12.13 4.53
C ALA A 250 -4.24 -13.28 5.34
N TRP A 251 -5.52 -13.22 5.69
CA TRP A 251 -6.18 -14.28 6.41
C TRP A 251 -6.28 -15.58 5.61
N GLN A 252 -6.64 -15.48 4.34
CA GLN A 252 -6.74 -16.63 3.44
C GLN A 252 -5.40 -17.35 3.30
N HIS A 253 -4.31 -16.59 3.18
CA HIS A 253 -2.96 -17.11 2.98
C HIS A 253 -2.11 -17.19 4.25
N ARG A 254 -2.71 -17.01 5.45
CA ARG A 254 -2.01 -16.90 6.74
C ARG A 254 -1.01 -18.01 7.02
N HIS A 255 -1.31 -19.26 6.63
CA HIS A 255 -0.42 -20.39 6.86
C HIS A 255 0.88 -20.31 6.05
N GLN A 256 0.80 -19.74 4.84
CA GLN A 256 1.98 -19.50 3.99
C GLN A 256 2.75 -18.27 4.46
N LEU A 257 2.05 -17.18 4.77
CA LEU A 257 2.64 -15.92 5.20
C LEU A 257 3.34 -16.04 6.55
N LEU A 258 2.72 -16.73 7.52
CA LEU A 258 3.18 -16.85 8.89
C LEU A 258 4.01 -18.13 9.14
N GLY A 259 4.25 -18.96 8.14
CA GLY A 259 5.19 -20.06 8.21
C GLY A 259 6.58 -19.56 8.62
N ALA A 260 7.37 -20.42 9.29
CA ALA A 260 8.75 -20.07 9.61
C ALA A 260 9.51 -19.70 8.32
N PRO A 261 10.46 -18.75 8.39
CA PRO A 261 11.34 -18.48 7.26
C PRO A 261 11.96 -19.80 6.84
N THR A 262 11.75 -20.21 5.60
CA THR A 262 12.51 -21.33 5.04
C THR A 262 13.94 -20.83 4.96
N THR A 263 14.83 -21.44 5.73
CA THR A 263 16.28 -21.34 5.53
C THR A 263 16.60 -22.02 4.19
N SER A 264 16.23 -21.40 3.10
CA SER A 264 16.57 -21.83 1.76
C SER A 264 17.68 -20.96 1.24
N ALA A 265 18.74 -21.62 0.86
CA ALA A 265 19.87 -21.09 0.12
C ALA A 265 19.50 -19.94 -0.83
N ALA A 266 20.33 -18.90 -0.77
CA ALA A 266 20.54 -17.88 -1.80
C ALA A 266 19.28 -17.53 -2.62
N ALA A 267 18.55 -16.56 -2.16
CA ALA A 267 17.63 -15.84 -3.01
C ALA A 267 18.41 -15.30 -4.21
N THR A 268 18.22 -15.90 -5.37
CA THR A 268 18.68 -15.33 -6.62
C THR A 268 18.15 -13.90 -6.67
N PRO A 269 19.00 -12.89 -6.81
CA PRO A 269 18.53 -11.51 -6.89
C PRO A 269 17.48 -11.42 -7.99
N ALA A 270 16.37 -10.75 -7.70
CA ALA A 270 15.37 -10.46 -8.71
C ALA A 270 16.07 -9.80 -9.90
N PRO A 271 15.78 -10.23 -11.15
CA PRO A 271 16.43 -9.66 -12.30
C PRO A 271 16.22 -8.15 -12.30
N CYS A 272 17.32 -7.42 -12.37
CA CYS A 272 17.34 -5.98 -12.58
C CYS A 272 16.45 -5.69 -13.79
N MET A 273 15.36 -4.94 -13.59
CA MET A 273 14.50 -4.55 -14.69
C MET A 273 15.29 -3.59 -15.58
N THR A 274 15.69 -4.04 -16.74
CA THR A 274 16.32 -3.19 -17.76
C THR A 274 15.23 -2.30 -18.32
N SER A 275 15.32 -1.00 -18.04
CA SER A 275 14.52 0.02 -18.71
C SER A 275 15.02 0.13 -20.15
N SER A 276 14.19 -0.18 -21.13
CA SER A 276 14.44 0.21 -22.49
C SER A 276 14.30 1.74 -22.62
N PRO A 277 15.26 2.46 -23.17
CA PRO A 277 15.11 3.89 -23.39
C PRO A 277 13.98 4.16 -24.39
N PRO A 278 13.24 5.28 -24.22
CA PRO A 278 12.18 5.64 -25.17
C PRO A 278 12.79 5.90 -26.57
N PRO A 279 12.04 5.65 -27.64
CA PRO A 279 12.47 5.96 -29.01
C PRO A 279 12.71 7.47 -29.12
N ARG A 280 13.86 7.87 -29.65
CA ARG A 280 14.19 9.26 -29.97
C ARG A 280 13.22 9.73 -31.08
N GLN A 281 12.47 10.78 -30.79
CA GLN A 281 11.90 11.65 -31.81
C GLN A 281 12.78 12.86 -32.02
#